data_e629cdbaf618fd6ccad910ea3a6e9122
#
_entry.id   e629cdbaf618fd6ccad910ea3a6e9122
#
_cell.length_a   1.000
_cell.length_b   1.000
_cell.length_c   1.000
_cell.angle_alpha   90.00
_cell.angle_beta   90.00
_cell.angle_gamma   90.00
#
_symmetry.space_group_name_H-M   'P 1'
#
loop_
_entity.id
_entity.type
_entity.pdbx_description
1 polymer ?
#
loop_
_entity_poly.entity_id
_entity_poly.type
_entity_poly.pdbx_seq_one_letter_code
_entity_poly.pdbx_strand_id
1 'polypeptide(L)'
;MNFFSKWKGRLLVAALVATAVSAHAEDQLAKVKKAGELVVGTEMQFAPFDFLENGQQQGFNKDFFVELSKELGVKVRSIDLPWPSVLPGLEAGKFDIVSGPVTITKARMERYEFTLPIADGTVALLKRANDTSIKTNADVAGKTVGGGKATAQLDQLKQYVATLPGKTSVREYIDNNQAYADLAAGRIVAVGNSLPNIAYVARQRPDTFAVVQPPFGTKVYFAYLGRKDADSKPLLDAINQAIVKMHGDGRLAALQKKWFGVAMDTPTTMPSPNY
;
A
#
# COMPACT_ATOMS: atom_id res chain seq x y z
N MET A 1 -90.23 -31.48 -21.27
CA MET A 1 -89.58 -30.83 -22.49
C MET A 1 -88.34 -30.11 -22.02
N ASN A 2 -87.16 -30.68 -22.35
CA ASN A 2 -85.83 -30.31 -21.84
C ASN A 2 -85.27 -29.19 -22.65
N PHE A 3 -84.65 -28.23 -22.00
CA PHE A 3 -83.66 -27.36 -22.60
C PHE A 3 -82.43 -27.23 -21.66
N PHE A 4 -81.38 -27.97 -22.02
CA PHE A 4 -80.03 -27.77 -21.43
C PHE A 4 -79.30 -26.70 -22.23
N SER A 5 -78.97 -25.59 -21.59
CA SER A 5 -78.03 -24.57 -22.16
C SER A 5 -76.63 -24.86 -21.61
N LYS A 6 -75.71 -25.16 -22.52
CA LYS A 6 -74.29 -25.37 -22.26
C LYS A 6 -73.56 -24.03 -22.15
N TRP A 7 -73.12 -23.67 -20.99
CA TRP A 7 -72.19 -22.53 -20.75
C TRP A 7 -70.76 -23.01 -20.85
N LYS A 8 -70.04 -22.63 -21.92
CA LYS A 8 -68.64 -22.86 -22.10
C LYS A 8 -67.86 -21.73 -21.38
N GLY A 9 -67.38 -22.02 -20.17
CA GLY A 9 -66.44 -21.12 -19.51
C GLY A 9 -65.05 -21.13 -20.19
N ARG A 10 -64.62 -19.99 -20.69
CA ARG A 10 -63.28 -19.76 -21.18
C ARG A 10 -62.43 -19.37 -19.97
N LEU A 11 -61.57 -20.28 -19.49
CA LEU A 11 -60.48 -19.96 -18.56
C LEU A 11 -59.38 -19.19 -19.33
N LEU A 12 -59.26 -17.88 -19.07
CA LEU A 12 -58.12 -17.08 -19.44
C LEU A 12 -57.00 -17.33 -18.41
N VAL A 13 -56.00 -18.13 -18.79
CA VAL A 13 -54.77 -18.28 -18.02
C VAL A 13 -53.87 -17.07 -18.39
N ALA A 14 -53.87 -16.07 -17.52
CA ALA A 14 -52.90 -14.97 -17.62
C ALA A 14 -51.54 -15.49 -17.12
N ALA A 15 -50.62 -15.78 -18.05
CA ALA A 15 -49.24 -16.11 -17.70
C ALA A 15 -48.53 -14.82 -17.23
N LEU A 16 -48.35 -14.66 -15.94
CA LEU A 16 -47.42 -13.65 -15.39
C LEU A 16 -45.99 -14.09 -15.72
N VAL A 17 -45.40 -13.49 -16.72
CA VAL A 17 -43.94 -13.57 -16.96
C VAL A 17 -43.29 -12.68 -15.92
N ALA A 18 -42.87 -13.27 -14.79
CA ALA A 18 -42.01 -12.63 -13.82
C ALA A 18 -40.61 -12.48 -14.48
N THR A 19 -40.30 -11.33 -15.05
CA THR A 19 -38.94 -10.95 -15.38
C THR A 19 -38.16 -10.80 -14.10
N ALA A 20 -37.41 -11.84 -13.72
CA ALA A 20 -36.41 -11.76 -12.67
C ALA A 20 -35.34 -10.76 -13.15
N VAL A 21 -35.48 -9.50 -12.77
CA VAL A 21 -34.39 -8.54 -12.82
C VAL A 21 -33.36 -9.05 -11.82
N SER A 22 -32.32 -9.72 -12.33
CA SER A 22 -31.14 -10.04 -11.53
C SER A 22 -30.56 -8.71 -11.07
N ALA A 23 -30.90 -8.31 -9.84
CA ALA A 23 -30.19 -7.21 -9.19
C ALA A 23 -28.74 -7.67 -9.02
N HIS A 24 -27.89 -7.35 -10.00
CA HIS A 24 -26.45 -7.44 -9.80
C HIS A 24 -26.14 -6.51 -8.65
N ALA A 25 -25.61 -7.04 -7.56
CA ALA A 25 -25.10 -6.22 -6.48
C ALA A 25 -24.11 -5.22 -7.10
N GLU A 26 -24.32 -3.93 -6.82
CA GLU A 26 -23.50 -2.84 -7.34
C GLU A 26 -22.05 -3.08 -6.90
N ASP A 27 -21.10 -3.21 -7.82
CA ASP A 27 -19.69 -3.44 -7.52
C ASP A 27 -19.06 -2.22 -6.82
N GLN A 28 -17.86 -2.39 -6.27
CA GLN A 28 -17.21 -1.35 -5.47
C GLN A 28 -16.91 -0.08 -6.28
N LEU A 29 -16.56 -0.19 -7.56
CA LEU A 29 -16.35 0.98 -8.43
C LEU A 29 -17.64 1.78 -8.59
N ALA A 30 -18.74 1.10 -8.84
CA ALA A 30 -20.06 1.74 -8.98
C ALA A 30 -20.48 2.42 -7.67
N LYS A 31 -20.27 1.76 -6.50
CA LYS A 31 -20.52 2.33 -5.17
C LYS A 31 -19.70 3.59 -4.92
N VAL A 32 -18.39 3.56 -5.22
CA VAL A 32 -17.47 4.71 -5.09
C VAL A 32 -17.89 5.86 -6.01
N LYS A 33 -18.22 5.58 -7.26
CA LYS A 33 -18.70 6.60 -8.20
C LYS A 33 -20.03 7.23 -7.80
N LYS A 34 -20.95 6.44 -7.32
CA LYS A 34 -22.25 6.92 -6.81
C LYS A 34 -22.12 7.76 -5.55
N ALA A 35 -21.22 7.37 -4.64
CA ALA A 35 -20.89 8.15 -3.45
C ALA A 35 -20.10 9.42 -3.78
N GLY A 36 -19.43 9.48 -4.95
CA GLY A 36 -18.53 10.56 -5.34
C GLY A 36 -17.25 10.62 -4.49
N GLU A 37 -16.96 9.57 -3.73
CA GLU A 37 -15.82 9.52 -2.81
C GLU A 37 -15.19 8.11 -2.79
N LEU A 38 -13.85 8.08 -2.90
CA LEU A 38 -13.01 6.92 -2.63
C LEU A 38 -12.40 7.07 -1.23
N VAL A 39 -12.68 6.14 -0.32
CA VAL A 39 -12.12 6.14 1.03
C VAL A 39 -10.89 5.25 1.06
N VAL A 40 -9.76 5.79 1.51
CA VAL A 40 -8.48 5.07 1.50
C VAL A 40 -7.88 4.98 2.89
N GLY A 41 -7.28 3.84 3.23
CA GLY A 41 -6.58 3.64 4.50
C GLY A 41 -5.07 3.78 4.33
N THR A 42 -4.42 4.51 5.23
CA THR A 42 -2.97 4.74 5.21
C THR A 42 -2.40 4.91 6.61
N GLU A 43 -1.07 5.01 6.71
CA GLU A 43 -0.33 5.42 7.90
C GLU A 43 0.38 6.76 7.60
N MET A 44 0.13 7.79 8.42
CA MET A 44 0.70 9.14 8.23
C MET A 44 2.09 9.31 8.85
N GLN A 45 2.84 8.23 9.08
CA GLN A 45 4.21 8.22 9.63
C GLN A 45 5.20 7.51 8.71
N PHE A 46 4.93 7.56 7.41
CA PHE A 46 5.71 6.85 6.40
C PHE A 46 6.20 7.79 5.28
N ALA A 47 6.88 8.90 5.67
CA ALA A 47 7.49 9.82 4.71
C ALA A 47 8.50 9.12 3.80
N PRO A 48 8.61 9.48 2.52
CA PRO A 48 7.89 10.56 1.83
C PRO A 48 6.57 10.13 1.18
N PHE A 49 6.03 8.94 1.49
CA PHE A 49 4.77 8.46 0.91
C PHE A 49 3.56 9.16 1.52
N ASP A 50 3.39 9.03 2.85
CA ASP A 50 2.36 9.72 3.62
C ASP A 50 2.95 10.23 4.93
N PHE A 51 2.74 11.50 5.23
CA PHE A 51 3.12 12.10 6.50
C PHE A 51 2.31 13.35 6.79
N LEU A 52 2.33 13.80 8.04
CA LEU A 52 1.71 15.05 8.45
C LEU A 52 2.77 16.15 8.51
N GLU A 53 2.50 17.27 7.85
CA GLU A 53 3.24 18.52 7.98
C GLU A 53 2.26 19.62 8.36
N ASN A 54 2.47 20.26 9.51
CA ASN A 54 1.55 21.25 10.08
C ASN A 54 0.10 20.73 10.18
N GLY A 55 -0.08 19.45 10.54
CA GLY A 55 -1.38 18.79 10.66
C GLY A 55 -2.07 18.44 9.32
N GLN A 56 -1.40 18.67 8.19
CA GLN A 56 -1.93 18.36 6.86
C GLN A 56 -1.19 17.19 6.23
N GLN A 57 -1.92 16.29 5.60
CA GLN A 57 -1.32 15.20 4.82
C GLN A 57 -0.44 15.76 3.70
N GLN A 58 0.77 15.24 3.62
CA GLN A 58 1.75 15.47 2.56
C GLN A 58 2.29 14.13 2.07
N GLY A 59 2.92 14.13 0.90
CA GLY A 59 3.64 12.97 0.40
C GLY A 59 3.24 12.55 -1.01
N PHE A 60 3.99 11.56 -1.48
CA PHE A 60 3.79 10.97 -2.81
C PHE A 60 2.34 10.49 -3.00
N ASN A 61 1.79 9.80 -2.01
CA ASN A 61 0.44 9.24 -2.12
C ASN A 61 -0.62 10.34 -2.19
N LYS A 62 -0.51 11.41 -1.39
CA LYS A 62 -1.42 12.55 -1.51
C LYS A 62 -1.48 13.07 -2.94
N ASP A 63 -0.31 13.34 -3.54
CA ASP A 63 -0.23 13.89 -4.90
C ASP A 63 -0.71 12.86 -5.94
N PHE A 64 -0.35 11.58 -5.76
CA PHE A 64 -0.82 10.50 -6.63
C PHE A 64 -2.36 10.39 -6.61
N PHE A 65 -2.96 10.41 -5.42
CA PHE A 65 -4.42 10.31 -5.29
C PHE A 65 -5.15 11.58 -5.76
N VAL A 66 -4.49 12.74 -5.80
CA VAL A 66 -5.02 13.93 -6.51
C VAL A 66 -5.13 13.65 -8.02
N GLU A 67 -4.11 13.04 -8.63
CA GLU A 67 -4.18 12.67 -10.06
C GLU A 67 -5.20 11.55 -10.29
N LEU A 68 -5.22 10.52 -9.43
CA LEU A 68 -6.20 9.44 -9.51
C LEU A 68 -7.64 9.94 -9.38
N SER A 69 -7.88 10.92 -8.50
CA SER A 69 -9.21 11.52 -8.31
C SER A 69 -9.75 12.15 -9.60
N LYS A 70 -8.87 12.77 -10.40
CA LYS A 70 -9.23 13.32 -11.73
C LYS A 70 -9.58 12.22 -12.72
N GLU A 71 -8.82 11.12 -12.73
CA GLU A 71 -9.07 9.99 -13.63
C GLU A 71 -10.38 9.26 -13.29
N LEU A 72 -10.69 9.09 -12.00
CA LEU A 72 -11.90 8.42 -11.55
C LEU A 72 -13.13 9.34 -11.47
N GLY A 73 -12.94 10.67 -11.44
CA GLY A 73 -14.02 11.64 -11.26
C GLY A 73 -14.65 11.59 -9.86
N VAL A 74 -13.88 11.27 -8.82
CA VAL A 74 -14.34 11.16 -7.43
C VAL A 74 -13.38 11.90 -6.49
N LYS A 75 -13.85 12.30 -5.30
CA LYS A 75 -12.99 12.81 -4.23
C LYS A 75 -12.25 11.64 -3.55
N VAL A 76 -11.14 11.94 -2.88
CA VAL A 76 -10.42 10.96 -2.06
C VAL A 76 -10.39 11.43 -0.62
N ARG A 77 -10.74 10.53 0.29
CA ARG A 77 -10.67 10.76 1.74
C ARG A 77 -9.77 9.72 2.39
N SER A 78 -8.72 10.18 3.07
CA SER A 78 -7.77 9.33 3.79
C SER A 78 -8.22 9.05 5.22
N ILE A 79 -8.03 7.82 5.68
CA ILE A 79 -8.16 7.40 7.09
C ILE A 79 -6.76 7.02 7.58
N ASP A 80 -6.28 7.74 8.60
CA ASP A 80 -5.00 7.47 9.24
C ASP A 80 -5.15 6.39 10.31
N LEU A 81 -4.30 5.36 10.24
CA LEU A 81 -4.24 4.26 11.19
C LEU A 81 -2.76 3.85 11.40
N PRO A 82 -2.38 3.40 12.60
CA PRO A 82 -1.11 2.71 12.77
C PRO A 82 -1.01 1.52 11.82
N TRP A 83 0.14 1.31 11.19
CA TRP A 83 0.32 0.28 10.15
C TRP A 83 -0.23 -1.11 10.53
N PRO A 84 -0.04 -1.66 11.76
CA PRO A 84 -0.59 -2.96 12.12
C PRO A 84 -2.12 -3.05 12.03
N SER A 85 -2.83 -1.90 12.00
CA SER A 85 -4.29 -1.81 11.92
C SER A 85 -4.81 -1.56 10.51
N VAL A 86 -3.93 -1.25 9.53
CA VAL A 86 -4.35 -0.88 8.17
C VAL A 86 -4.93 -2.08 7.44
N LEU A 87 -4.22 -3.21 7.34
CA LEU A 87 -4.75 -4.40 6.65
C LEU A 87 -6.01 -4.98 7.33
N PRO A 88 -6.06 -5.14 8.66
CA PRO A 88 -7.30 -5.49 9.35
C PRO A 88 -8.45 -4.50 9.11
N GLY A 89 -8.16 -3.21 8.96
CA GLY A 89 -9.15 -2.18 8.62
C GLY A 89 -9.77 -2.38 7.24
N LEU A 90 -8.99 -2.77 6.24
CA LEU A 90 -9.48 -3.14 4.91
C LEU A 90 -10.38 -4.37 4.97
N GLU A 91 -9.96 -5.41 5.68
CA GLU A 91 -10.74 -6.64 5.86
C GLU A 91 -12.08 -6.38 6.55
N ALA A 92 -12.09 -5.44 7.51
CA ALA A 92 -13.31 -4.99 8.19
C ALA A 92 -14.17 -4.01 7.37
N GLY A 93 -13.77 -3.67 6.13
CA GLY A 93 -14.51 -2.75 5.25
C GLY A 93 -14.54 -1.30 5.71
N LYS A 94 -13.55 -0.85 6.51
CA LYS A 94 -13.48 0.56 6.99
C LYS A 94 -13.16 1.55 5.88
N PHE A 95 -12.57 1.08 4.79
CA PHE A 95 -12.21 1.83 3.59
C PHE A 95 -12.16 0.91 2.37
N ASP A 96 -12.08 1.50 1.20
CA ASP A 96 -12.19 0.80 -0.07
C ASP A 96 -10.90 0.09 -0.46
N ILE A 97 -9.76 0.79 -0.31
CA ILE A 97 -8.43 0.31 -0.62
C ILE A 97 -7.41 0.80 0.41
N VAL A 98 -6.25 0.16 0.46
CA VAL A 98 -5.07 0.65 1.18
C VAL A 98 -4.26 1.53 0.22
N SER A 99 -4.09 2.80 0.58
CA SER A 99 -3.27 3.79 -0.13
C SER A 99 -1.86 3.91 0.44
N GLY A 100 -1.62 3.45 1.67
CA GLY A 100 -0.27 3.27 2.18
C GLY A 100 0.49 2.28 1.30
N PRO A 101 1.77 2.55 0.93
CA PRO A 101 2.49 1.71 0.01
C PRO A 101 2.75 0.34 0.61
N VAL A 102 2.17 -0.68 0.02
CA VAL A 102 2.28 -2.06 0.50
C VAL A 102 3.29 -2.82 -0.32
N THR A 103 4.29 -3.45 0.33
CA THR A 103 5.21 -4.35 -0.34
C THR A 103 4.46 -5.53 -0.95
N ILE A 104 4.66 -5.75 -2.25
CA ILE A 104 4.14 -6.93 -2.95
C ILE A 104 4.93 -8.15 -2.47
N THR A 105 4.25 -9.06 -1.76
CA THR A 105 4.81 -10.35 -1.31
C THR A 105 3.90 -11.50 -1.70
N LYS A 106 4.44 -12.73 -1.78
CA LYS A 106 3.64 -13.93 -2.11
C LYS A 106 2.47 -14.09 -1.13
N ALA A 107 2.75 -14.02 0.17
CA ALA A 107 1.73 -14.20 1.22
C ALA A 107 0.61 -13.15 1.13
N ARG A 108 0.95 -11.89 0.78
CA ARG A 108 -0.06 -10.84 0.62
C ARG A 108 -0.87 -11.01 -0.67
N MET A 109 -0.26 -11.46 -1.77
CA MET A 109 -0.99 -11.74 -3.01
C MET A 109 -1.98 -12.91 -2.90
N GLU A 110 -1.81 -13.82 -1.94
CA GLU A 110 -2.80 -14.85 -1.62
C GLU A 110 -4.08 -14.27 -1.02
N ARG A 111 -3.97 -13.20 -0.23
CA ARG A 111 -5.07 -12.60 0.56
C ARG A 111 -5.68 -11.35 -0.05
N TYR A 112 -4.91 -10.59 -0.81
CA TYR A 112 -5.27 -9.27 -1.33
C TYR A 112 -5.03 -9.19 -2.83
N GLU A 113 -5.75 -8.30 -3.49
CA GLU A 113 -5.52 -7.92 -4.88
C GLU A 113 -4.70 -6.63 -4.93
N PHE A 114 -3.57 -6.65 -5.63
CA PHE A 114 -2.67 -5.51 -5.75
C PHE A 114 -2.93 -4.70 -7.01
N THR A 115 -2.70 -3.39 -6.93
CA THR A 115 -2.51 -2.56 -8.11
C THR A 115 -1.13 -2.79 -8.72
N LEU A 116 -0.91 -2.21 -9.90
CA LEU A 116 0.43 -2.14 -10.49
C LEU A 116 1.40 -1.39 -9.57
N PRO A 117 2.71 -1.70 -9.64
CA PRO A 117 3.74 -1.04 -8.84
C PRO A 117 3.81 0.47 -9.04
N ILE A 118 4.04 1.19 -7.93
CA ILE A 118 4.16 2.65 -7.92
C ILE A 118 5.56 3.14 -7.50
N ALA A 119 6.34 2.28 -6.84
CA ALA A 119 7.70 2.62 -6.38
C ALA A 119 8.52 1.35 -6.08
N ASP A 120 9.85 1.51 -6.02
CA ASP A 120 10.77 0.50 -5.48
C ASP A 120 10.67 0.48 -3.95
N GLY A 121 10.61 -0.69 -3.36
CA GLY A 121 10.51 -0.92 -1.92
C GLY A 121 11.73 -1.64 -1.32
N THR A 122 12.85 -1.75 -2.06
CA THR A 122 14.07 -2.45 -1.61
C THR A 122 14.51 -1.96 -0.23
N VAL A 123 14.90 -2.90 0.64
CA VAL A 123 15.24 -2.62 2.04
C VAL A 123 16.72 -2.27 2.20
N ALA A 124 17.00 -1.25 3.01
CA ALA A 124 18.35 -0.86 3.37
C ALA A 124 18.41 -0.47 4.87
N LEU A 125 19.61 -0.19 5.38
CA LEU A 125 19.82 0.27 6.75
C LEU A 125 20.03 1.79 6.81
N LEU A 126 19.35 2.44 7.74
CA LEU A 126 19.65 3.80 8.20
C LEU A 126 20.52 3.70 9.45
N LYS A 127 21.59 4.50 9.51
CA LYS A 127 22.49 4.60 10.66
C LYS A 127 22.64 6.06 11.12
N ARG A 128 23.25 6.31 12.27
CA ARG A 128 23.70 7.68 12.60
C ARG A 128 24.81 8.10 11.62
N ALA A 129 24.79 9.37 11.19
CA ALA A 129 25.75 9.91 10.24
C ALA A 129 27.22 9.81 10.76
N ASN A 130 27.40 10.09 12.04
CA ASN A 130 28.71 10.08 12.70
C ASN A 130 29.16 8.70 13.24
N ASP A 131 28.36 7.65 13.08
CA ASP A 131 28.72 6.31 13.53
C ASP A 131 29.66 5.62 12.56
N THR A 132 30.94 5.63 12.89
CA THR A 132 32.01 4.99 12.10
C THR A 132 32.10 3.48 12.28
N SER A 133 31.36 2.92 13.27
CA SER A 133 31.34 1.48 13.54
C SER A 133 30.40 0.70 12.61
N ILE A 134 29.52 1.39 11.87
CA ILE A 134 28.62 0.82 10.88
C ILE A 134 29.02 1.36 9.50
N LYS A 135 29.82 0.61 8.75
CA LYS A 135 30.25 0.92 7.38
C LYS A 135 29.51 0.08 6.35
N THR A 136 29.23 -1.16 6.72
CA THR A 136 28.52 -2.15 5.90
C THR A 136 27.32 -2.69 6.63
N ASN A 137 26.40 -3.37 5.92
CA ASN A 137 25.24 -4.02 6.55
C ASN A 137 25.65 -5.09 7.57
N ALA A 138 26.78 -5.77 7.35
CA ALA A 138 27.27 -6.82 8.26
C ALA A 138 27.73 -6.28 9.62
N ASP A 139 28.08 -5.01 9.72
CA ASP A 139 28.58 -4.41 10.95
C ASP A 139 27.53 -4.29 12.07
N VAL A 140 26.25 -4.62 11.77
CA VAL A 140 25.18 -4.71 12.79
C VAL A 140 25.23 -6.03 13.58
N ALA A 141 26.11 -6.96 13.21
CA ALA A 141 26.27 -8.25 13.89
C ALA A 141 26.48 -8.07 15.39
N GLY A 142 25.72 -8.80 16.20
CA GLY A 142 25.80 -8.75 17.68
C GLY A 142 25.24 -7.48 18.34
N LYS A 143 24.68 -6.54 17.55
CA LYS A 143 24.14 -5.26 18.05
C LYS A 143 22.61 -5.28 18.08
N THR A 144 22.01 -4.15 18.48
CA THR A 144 20.54 -3.96 18.43
C THR A 144 20.16 -3.09 17.26
N VAL A 145 19.29 -3.59 16.39
CA VAL A 145 18.70 -2.87 15.26
C VAL A 145 17.19 -2.72 15.44
N GLY A 146 16.55 -1.84 14.67
CA GLY A 146 15.12 -1.62 14.75
C GLY A 146 14.42 -1.73 13.40
N GLY A 147 13.09 -1.95 13.44
CA GLY A 147 12.25 -1.94 12.25
C GLY A 147 10.76 -1.82 12.60
N GLY A 148 9.96 -1.42 11.65
CA GLY A 148 8.51 -1.23 11.82
C GLY A 148 7.78 -2.57 11.98
N LYS A 149 6.96 -2.69 13.03
CA LYS A 149 6.17 -3.89 13.34
C LYS A 149 5.21 -4.25 12.20
N ALA A 150 5.08 -5.55 11.92
CA ALA A 150 4.19 -6.11 10.89
C ALA A 150 4.51 -5.63 9.45
N THR A 151 5.75 -5.22 9.18
CA THR A 151 6.20 -4.82 7.85
C THR A 151 7.03 -5.92 7.19
N ALA A 152 6.97 -6.00 5.85
CA ALA A 152 7.85 -6.89 5.08
C ALA A 152 9.33 -6.49 5.21
N GLN A 153 9.61 -5.21 5.47
CA GLN A 153 10.95 -4.70 5.73
C GLN A 153 11.53 -5.27 7.02
N LEU A 154 10.71 -5.36 8.09
CA LEU A 154 11.12 -6.00 9.34
C LEU A 154 11.42 -7.49 9.14
N ASP A 155 10.59 -8.19 8.36
CA ASP A 155 10.79 -9.60 8.08
C ASP A 155 12.10 -9.84 7.31
N GLN A 156 12.39 -9.03 6.28
CA GLN A 156 13.67 -9.08 5.57
C GLN A 156 14.84 -8.73 6.48
N LEU A 157 14.70 -7.73 7.37
CA LEU A 157 15.73 -7.41 8.37
C LEU A 157 16.00 -8.60 9.30
N LYS A 158 14.96 -9.25 9.83
CA LYS A 158 15.10 -10.44 10.68
C LYS A 158 15.79 -11.59 9.95
N GLN A 159 15.40 -11.84 8.70
CA GLN A 159 16.05 -12.86 7.86
C GLN A 159 17.53 -12.52 7.63
N TYR A 160 17.84 -11.27 7.29
CA TYR A 160 19.21 -10.85 7.04
C TYR A 160 20.09 -10.99 8.30
N VAL A 161 19.65 -10.47 9.45
CA VAL A 161 20.48 -10.53 10.68
C VAL A 161 20.64 -11.95 11.21
N ALA A 162 19.72 -12.88 10.87
CA ALA A 162 19.86 -14.30 11.20
C ALA A 162 21.01 -14.98 10.43
N THR A 163 21.49 -14.41 9.33
CA THR A 163 22.66 -14.91 8.59
C THR A 163 24.00 -14.39 9.14
N LEU A 164 23.96 -13.39 10.03
CA LEU A 164 25.16 -12.75 10.57
C LEU A 164 25.70 -13.54 11.78
N PRO A 165 27.02 -13.45 12.04
CA PRO A 165 27.61 -14.09 13.23
C PRO A 165 27.13 -13.41 14.52
N GLY A 166 26.99 -14.22 15.58
CA GLY A 166 26.53 -13.74 16.88
C GLY A 166 25.02 -13.49 16.94
N LYS A 167 24.54 -12.98 18.07
CA LYS A 167 23.12 -12.70 18.28
C LYS A 167 22.82 -11.22 18.09
N THR A 168 22.27 -10.85 16.93
CA THR A 168 21.74 -9.50 16.69
C THR A 168 20.32 -9.41 17.23
N SER A 169 20.04 -8.39 18.05
CA SER A 169 18.71 -8.14 18.59
C SER A 169 17.90 -7.24 17.65
N VAL A 170 16.62 -7.59 17.41
CA VAL A 170 15.73 -6.78 16.59
C VAL A 170 14.61 -6.21 17.46
N ARG A 171 14.54 -4.87 17.55
CA ARG A 171 13.48 -4.15 18.25
C ARG A 171 12.40 -3.75 17.27
N GLU A 172 11.15 -4.04 17.63
CA GLU A 172 9.98 -3.71 16.82
C GLU A 172 9.35 -2.40 17.29
N TYR A 173 8.98 -1.54 16.32
CA TYR A 173 8.34 -0.25 16.59
C TYR A 173 7.00 -0.17 15.89
N ILE A 174 5.98 0.35 16.56
CA ILE A 174 4.67 0.63 15.95
C ILE A 174 4.76 1.88 15.09
N ASP A 175 5.60 2.83 15.47
CA ASP A 175 5.84 4.12 14.81
C ASP A 175 7.30 4.22 14.37
N ASN A 176 7.52 4.46 13.08
CA ASN A 176 8.87 4.61 12.51
C ASN A 176 9.62 5.83 13.10
N ASN A 177 8.93 6.90 13.48
CA ASN A 177 9.56 8.07 14.10
C ASN A 177 10.17 7.73 15.47
N GLN A 178 9.56 6.79 16.23
CA GLN A 178 10.15 6.26 17.46
C GLN A 178 11.43 5.48 17.17
N ALA A 179 11.45 4.67 16.11
CA ALA A 179 12.66 3.95 15.69
C ALA A 179 13.80 4.94 15.32
N TYR A 180 13.48 6.00 14.58
CA TYR A 180 14.46 7.03 14.23
C TYR A 180 14.93 7.84 15.44
N ALA A 181 14.06 8.12 16.40
CA ALA A 181 14.43 8.78 17.65
C ALA A 181 15.38 7.89 18.48
N ASP A 182 15.09 6.58 18.58
CA ASP A 182 15.96 5.61 19.27
C ASP A 182 17.32 5.45 18.56
N LEU A 183 17.36 5.50 17.23
CA LEU A 183 18.59 5.51 16.45
C LEU A 183 19.41 6.78 16.74
N ALA A 184 18.79 7.95 16.67
CA ALA A 184 19.45 9.23 16.95
C ALA A 184 20.04 9.27 18.38
N ALA A 185 19.31 8.73 19.34
CA ALA A 185 19.73 8.64 20.75
C ALA A 185 20.77 7.52 21.02
N GLY A 186 21.12 6.72 20.02
CA GLY A 186 22.09 5.61 20.17
C GLY A 186 21.56 4.39 20.91
N ARG A 187 20.25 4.28 21.16
CA ARG A 187 19.63 3.10 21.80
C ARG A 187 19.58 1.88 20.87
N ILE A 188 19.65 2.10 19.57
CA ILE A 188 19.85 1.11 18.51
C ILE A 188 20.91 1.63 17.54
N VAL A 189 21.56 0.75 16.77
CA VAL A 189 22.65 1.14 15.86
C VAL A 189 22.20 1.36 14.43
N ALA A 190 21.09 0.75 14.02
CA ALA A 190 20.52 0.91 12.68
C ALA A 190 19.01 0.66 12.69
N VAL A 191 18.33 1.19 11.67
CA VAL A 191 16.92 0.90 11.36
C VAL A 191 16.82 0.34 9.95
N GLY A 192 16.20 -0.85 9.81
CA GLY A 192 15.85 -1.43 8.52
C GLY A 192 14.51 -0.89 8.03
N ASN A 193 14.51 -0.25 6.85
CA ASN A 193 13.28 0.22 6.20
C ASN A 193 13.51 0.31 4.70
N SER A 194 12.47 0.64 3.90
CA SER A 194 12.63 0.80 2.46
C SER A 194 13.59 1.95 2.13
N LEU A 195 14.38 1.75 1.09
CA LEU A 195 15.35 2.74 0.65
C LEU A 195 14.74 4.13 0.40
N PRO A 196 13.59 4.29 -0.27
CA PRO A 196 12.96 5.60 -0.43
C PRO A 196 12.68 6.33 0.89
N ASN A 197 12.22 5.61 1.92
CA ASN A 197 11.93 6.20 3.24
C ASN A 197 13.20 6.66 3.93
N ILE A 198 14.18 5.77 4.08
CA ILE A 198 15.40 6.12 4.83
C ILE A 198 16.28 7.11 4.08
N ALA A 199 16.29 7.09 2.74
CA ALA A 199 16.97 8.10 1.94
C ALA A 199 16.34 9.49 2.11
N TYR A 200 15.00 9.56 2.19
CA TYR A 200 14.31 10.79 2.51
C TYR A 200 14.68 11.31 3.91
N VAL A 201 14.60 10.44 4.93
CA VAL A 201 14.97 10.79 6.33
C VAL A 201 16.42 11.28 6.43
N ALA A 202 17.36 10.58 5.78
CA ALA A 202 18.78 10.98 5.76
C ALA A 202 18.97 12.33 5.04
N ARG A 203 18.27 12.57 3.95
CA ARG A 203 18.33 13.86 3.22
C ARG A 203 17.75 15.02 4.02
N GLN A 204 16.70 14.79 4.80
CA GLN A 204 16.11 15.83 5.67
C GLN A 204 16.95 16.12 6.91
N ARG A 205 17.77 15.15 7.35
CA ARG A 205 18.59 15.26 8.57
C ARG A 205 19.99 14.70 8.33
N PRO A 206 20.78 15.28 7.40
CA PRO A 206 22.07 14.73 6.96
C PRO A 206 23.13 14.68 8.07
N ASP A 207 23.07 15.60 9.04
CA ASP A 207 23.97 15.60 10.20
C ASP A 207 23.63 14.51 11.23
N THR A 208 22.42 13.95 11.15
CA THR A 208 21.94 12.93 12.10
C THR A 208 22.01 11.53 11.50
N PHE A 209 21.67 11.37 10.22
CA PHE A 209 21.45 10.06 9.60
C PHE A 209 22.19 9.90 8.28
N ALA A 210 22.58 8.66 7.99
CA ALA A 210 23.12 8.23 6.71
C ALA A 210 22.59 6.85 6.33
N VAL A 211 22.45 6.58 5.04
CA VAL A 211 22.07 5.27 4.52
C VAL A 211 23.31 4.40 4.36
N VAL A 212 23.25 3.15 4.80
CA VAL A 212 24.28 2.15 4.55
C VAL A 212 24.13 1.60 3.13
N GLN A 213 25.19 1.61 2.35
CA GLN A 213 25.21 1.11 0.98
C GLN A 213 26.05 -0.17 0.86
N PRO A 214 25.71 -1.07 -0.11
CA PRO A 214 24.48 -1.10 -0.89
C PRO A 214 23.27 -1.56 -0.04
N PRO A 215 22.02 -1.43 -0.52
CA PRO A 215 20.85 -2.06 0.08
C PRO A 215 21.07 -3.57 0.25
N PHE A 216 20.53 -4.17 1.32
CA PHE A 216 20.69 -5.60 1.59
C PHE A 216 19.46 -6.43 1.22
N GLY A 217 18.29 -5.79 1.10
CA GLY A 217 17.04 -6.49 0.83
C GLY A 217 16.92 -6.97 -0.60
N THR A 218 16.08 -7.98 -0.81
CA THR A 218 15.65 -8.39 -2.15
C THR A 218 14.89 -7.24 -2.83
N LYS A 219 15.07 -7.06 -4.14
CA LYS A 219 14.30 -6.07 -4.91
C LYS A 219 12.81 -6.41 -4.82
N VAL A 220 12.04 -5.50 -4.27
CA VAL A 220 10.59 -5.58 -4.14
C VAL A 220 9.97 -4.26 -4.56
N TYR A 221 8.67 -4.27 -4.83
CA TYR A 221 7.93 -3.09 -5.24
C TYR A 221 6.83 -2.77 -4.22
N PHE A 222 6.50 -1.50 -4.14
CA PHE A 222 5.32 -0.99 -3.49
C PHE A 222 4.17 -0.83 -4.48
N ALA A 223 2.98 -1.18 -4.05
CA ALA A 223 1.72 -0.95 -4.74
C ALA A 223 0.61 -0.65 -3.73
N TYR A 224 -0.56 -0.26 -4.21
CA TYR A 224 -1.77 -0.21 -3.41
C TYR A 224 -2.46 -1.57 -3.45
N LEU A 225 -3.43 -1.80 -2.58
CA LEU A 225 -4.20 -3.05 -2.61
C LEU A 225 -5.63 -2.87 -2.12
N GLY A 226 -6.48 -3.78 -2.57
CA GLY A 226 -7.85 -3.94 -2.11
C GLY A 226 -8.14 -5.38 -1.68
N ARG A 227 -9.39 -5.63 -1.34
CA ARG A 227 -9.85 -7.00 -1.05
C ARG A 227 -9.77 -7.85 -2.32
N LYS A 228 -9.45 -9.13 -2.14
CA LYS A 228 -9.37 -10.11 -3.23
C LYS A 228 -10.73 -10.78 -3.44
N ASP A 229 -11.66 -10.03 -3.99
CA ASP A 229 -13.01 -10.49 -4.31
C ASP A 229 -13.51 -9.88 -5.64
N ALA A 230 -14.58 -10.46 -6.18
CA ALA A 230 -15.16 -10.03 -7.45
C ALA A 230 -15.76 -8.61 -7.39
N ASP A 231 -16.22 -8.19 -6.21
CA ASP A 231 -16.82 -6.86 -5.98
C ASP A 231 -15.75 -5.75 -6.04
N SER A 232 -14.57 -6.00 -5.50
CA SER A 232 -13.46 -5.03 -5.45
C SER A 232 -12.67 -4.94 -6.76
N LYS A 233 -12.69 -5.99 -7.59
CA LYS A 233 -11.88 -6.06 -8.81
C LYS A 233 -12.10 -4.90 -9.79
N PRO A 234 -13.33 -4.46 -10.12
CA PRO A 234 -13.54 -3.35 -11.04
C PRO A 234 -12.89 -2.03 -10.57
N LEU A 235 -12.88 -1.75 -9.26
CA LEU A 235 -12.22 -0.58 -8.71
C LEU A 235 -10.69 -0.67 -8.91
N LEU A 236 -10.09 -1.81 -8.62
CA LEU A 236 -8.64 -2.02 -8.79
C LEU A 236 -8.23 -1.98 -10.26
N ASP A 237 -9.04 -2.53 -11.16
CA ASP A 237 -8.82 -2.45 -12.61
C ASP A 237 -8.85 -0.98 -13.09
N ALA A 238 -9.80 -0.16 -12.61
CA ALA A 238 -9.87 1.26 -12.94
C ALA A 238 -8.64 2.04 -12.41
N ILE A 239 -8.17 1.71 -11.22
CA ILE A 239 -6.93 2.28 -10.66
C ILE A 239 -5.73 1.87 -11.49
N ASN A 240 -5.63 0.60 -11.91
CA ASN A 240 -4.56 0.11 -12.77
C ASN A 240 -4.53 0.82 -14.13
N GLN A 241 -5.68 1.07 -14.74
CA GLN A 241 -5.77 1.86 -15.97
C GLN A 241 -5.23 3.28 -15.77
N ALA A 242 -5.56 3.92 -14.65
CA ALA A 242 -5.02 5.23 -14.32
C ALA A 242 -3.49 5.18 -14.11
N ILE A 243 -2.96 4.15 -13.42
CA ILE A 243 -1.51 3.97 -13.24
C ILE A 243 -0.81 3.82 -14.59
N VAL A 244 -1.34 2.98 -15.50
CA VAL A 244 -0.77 2.81 -16.85
C VAL A 244 -0.75 4.13 -17.62
N LYS A 245 -1.84 4.89 -17.55
CA LYS A 245 -1.94 6.21 -18.19
C LYS A 245 -0.90 7.19 -17.61
N MET A 246 -0.79 7.27 -16.27
CA MET A 246 0.18 8.13 -15.59
C MET A 246 1.64 7.70 -15.84
N HIS A 247 1.85 6.42 -16.10
CA HIS A 247 3.15 5.90 -16.54
C HIS A 247 3.48 6.38 -17.94
N GLY A 248 2.53 6.25 -18.88
CA GLY A 248 2.70 6.60 -20.30
C GLY A 248 2.83 8.10 -20.55
N ASP A 249 2.14 8.96 -19.79
CA ASP A 249 2.18 10.42 -19.92
C ASP A 249 3.23 11.11 -19.04
N GLY A 250 3.97 10.33 -18.25
CA GLY A 250 5.09 10.81 -17.42
C GLY A 250 4.71 11.40 -16.07
N ARG A 251 3.42 11.47 -15.72
CA ARG A 251 2.97 11.98 -14.39
C ARG A 251 3.54 11.15 -13.24
N LEU A 252 3.54 9.83 -13.37
CA LEU A 252 4.11 8.96 -12.33
C LEU A 252 5.60 9.25 -12.11
N ALA A 253 6.37 9.36 -13.19
CA ALA A 253 7.82 9.69 -13.11
C ALA A 253 8.05 11.08 -12.51
N ALA A 254 7.19 12.07 -12.83
CA ALA A 254 7.27 13.40 -12.23
C ALA A 254 7.00 13.38 -10.72
N LEU A 255 6.01 12.64 -10.25
CA LEU A 255 5.74 12.44 -8.83
C LEU A 255 6.89 11.74 -8.11
N GLN A 256 7.44 10.69 -8.72
CA GLN A 256 8.62 9.98 -8.17
C GLN A 256 9.82 10.91 -8.05
N LYS A 257 10.14 11.72 -9.08
CA LYS A 257 11.22 12.71 -9.01
C LYS A 257 10.99 13.75 -7.91
N LYS A 258 9.76 14.24 -7.78
CA LYS A 258 9.41 15.22 -6.73
C LYS A 258 9.71 14.67 -5.34
N TRP A 259 9.27 13.46 -5.03
CA TRP A 259 9.30 12.92 -3.68
C TRP A 259 10.53 12.07 -3.36
N PHE A 260 11.04 11.32 -4.32
CA PHE A 260 12.19 10.42 -4.12
C PHE A 260 13.49 10.99 -4.70
N GLY A 261 13.42 12.05 -5.52
CA GLY A 261 14.56 12.66 -6.19
C GLY A 261 14.93 11.99 -7.52
N VAL A 262 14.35 10.85 -7.84
CA VAL A 262 14.61 10.10 -9.08
C VAL A 262 13.29 9.49 -9.60
N ALA A 263 13.19 9.30 -10.92
CA ALA A 263 12.19 8.40 -11.48
C ALA A 263 12.63 6.95 -11.20
N MET A 264 11.69 6.11 -10.80
CA MET A 264 11.93 4.70 -10.51
C MET A 264 11.49 3.84 -11.70
N ASP A 265 12.29 2.83 -12.01
CA ASP A 265 11.90 1.80 -12.98
C ASP A 265 10.90 0.85 -12.30
N THR A 266 9.60 1.13 -12.50
CA THR A 266 8.50 0.30 -12.01
C THR A 266 7.83 -0.43 -13.16
N PRO A 267 7.58 -1.75 -13.04
CA PRO A 267 6.96 -2.52 -14.12
C PRO A 267 5.50 -2.08 -14.35
N THR A 268 5.07 -2.13 -15.62
CA THR A 268 3.69 -1.87 -16.05
C THR A 268 2.83 -3.14 -16.07
N THR A 269 3.37 -4.24 -15.58
CA THR A 269 2.67 -5.51 -15.36
C THR A 269 2.92 -5.96 -13.93
N MET A 270 2.04 -6.83 -13.40
CA MET A 270 2.21 -7.37 -12.05
C MET A 270 3.48 -8.21 -11.99
N PRO A 271 4.48 -7.85 -11.17
CA PRO A 271 5.69 -8.65 -11.04
C PRO A 271 5.41 -9.93 -10.25
N SER A 272 6.14 -10.99 -10.57
CA SER A 272 6.21 -12.16 -9.70
C SER A 272 6.99 -11.78 -8.44
N PRO A 273 6.42 -11.90 -7.25
CA PRO A 273 7.13 -11.53 -6.03
C PRO A 273 8.25 -12.51 -5.73
N ASN A 274 9.43 -11.98 -5.44
CA ASN A 274 10.61 -12.75 -5.06
C ASN A 274 10.70 -13.02 -3.54
N TYR A 275 9.71 -12.52 -2.80
CA TYR A 275 9.69 -12.53 -1.35
C TYR A 275 8.31 -12.96 -0.79
#